data_2e8e3ab1275988c5bf5bb6e9a2efb3d9
#
_entry.id   2e8e3ab1275988c5bf5bb6e9a2efb3d9
#
_cell.length_a   1.000
_cell.length_b   1.000
_cell.length_c   1.000
_cell.angle_alpha   90.00
_cell.angle_beta   90.00
_cell.angle_gamma   90.00
#
_symmetry.space_group_name_H-M   'P 1'
#
loop_
_entity.id
_entity.type
_entity.pdbx_description
1 polymer ?
#
loop_
_entity_poly.entity_id
_entity_poly.type
_entity_poly.pdbx_seq_one_letter_code
_entity_poly.pdbx_strand_id
1 'polypeptide(L)'
;MRAHEYRVRNAKPTEFMEIGTLLVKVYSQLDGFPKKDEQPDYYNTLANIGEITRKPGVELLVAITSEEKIVGAVVYFADMQQYGSGGTATKEQNASGFRLLAVDELARGQGIGKLLTTTCIKKAKEHNNAQVVIHSTKSMQLAWKMYESLGFYRSIDLDFLQGELQVFGFRLQL
;
A
#
# COMPACT_ATOMS: atom_id res chain seq x y z
N MET A 1 23.56 -1.76 -4.33
CA MET A 1 22.70 -2.94 -4.39
C MET A 1 21.79 -2.87 -5.61
N ARG A 2 21.54 -3.97 -6.23
CA ARG A 2 20.82 -4.02 -7.50
C ARG A 2 19.35 -4.39 -7.28
N ALA A 3 18.44 -3.82 -8.08
CA ALA A 3 17.00 -4.06 -7.95
C ALA A 3 16.63 -5.56 -8.06
N HIS A 4 17.38 -6.34 -8.85
CA HIS A 4 17.11 -7.76 -9.02
C HIS A 4 17.46 -8.61 -7.79
N GLU A 5 18.10 -8.01 -6.79
CA GLU A 5 18.40 -8.68 -5.52
C GLU A 5 17.20 -8.72 -4.58
N TYR A 6 16.12 -8.04 -4.95
CA TYR A 6 14.88 -8.05 -4.18
C TYR A 6 13.81 -8.84 -4.92
N ARG A 7 12.97 -9.50 -4.17
CA ARG A 7 11.78 -10.18 -4.74
C ARG A 7 10.57 -9.94 -3.85
N VAL A 8 9.40 -10.10 -4.44
CA VAL A 8 8.13 -9.91 -3.73
C VAL A 8 7.43 -11.26 -3.63
N ARG A 9 6.91 -11.54 -2.45
CA ARG A 9 6.08 -12.73 -2.18
C ARG A 9 5.04 -12.41 -1.13
N ASN A 10 4.10 -13.32 -0.95
CA ASN A 10 3.16 -13.20 0.16
C ASN A 10 3.90 -13.35 1.49
N ALA A 11 3.45 -12.57 2.48
CA ALA A 11 3.97 -12.67 3.83
C ALA A 11 3.59 -14.01 4.47
N LYS A 12 4.46 -14.51 5.32
CA LYS A 12 4.18 -15.70 6.14
C LYS A 12 3.56 -15.25 7.47
N PRO A 13 2.64 -16.04 8.07
CA PRO A 13 2.06 -15.66 9.36
C PRO A 13 3.09 -15.35 10.45
N THR A 14 4.23 -16.03 10.44
CA THR A 14 5.32 -15.78 11.38
C THR A 14 5.97 -14.41 11.20
N GLU A 15 5.71 -13.73 10.09
CA GLU A 15 6.27 -12.41 9.77
C GLU A 15 5.31 -11.27 10.08
N PHE A 16 4.05 -11.56 10.41
CA PHE A 16 3.03 -10.53 10.56
C PHE A 16 3.38 -9.47 11.60
N MET A 17 3.95 -9.87 12.72
CA MET A 17 4.33 -8.93 13.78
C MET A 17 5.45 -8.00 13.32
N GLU A 18 6.44 -8.52 12.64
CA GLU A 18 7.55 -7.74 12.09
C GLU A 18 7.06 -6.73 11.06
N ILE A 19 6.12 -7.15 10.20
CA ILE A 19 5.53 -6.26 9.18
C ILE A 19 4.74 -5.15 9.85
N GLY A 20 3.94 -5.49 10.86
CA GLY A 20 3.18 -4.48 11.62
C GLY A 20 4.09 -3.44 12.25
N THR A 21 5.21 -3.87 12.82
CA THR A 21 6.21 -2.98 13.40
C THR A 21 6.81 -2.05 12.34
N LEU A 22 7.12 -2.59 11.16
CA LEU A 22 7.62 -1.80 10.03
C LEU A 22 6.62 -0.72 9.63
N LEU A 23 5.35 -1.07 9.48
CA LEU A 23 4.30 -0.13 9.08
C LEU A 23 4.14 1.00 10.11
N VAL A 24 4.07 0.66 11.39
CA VAL A 24 3.97 1.67 12.45
C VAL A 24 5.16 2.62 12.41
N LYS A 25 6.36 2.08 12.27
CA LYS A 25 7.59 2.88 12.20
C LYS A 25 7.55 3.84 11.02
N VAL A 26 7.25 3.35 9.82
CA VAL A 26 7.26 4.17 8.60
C VAL A 26 6.22 5.29 8.68
N TYR A 27 4.99 4.94 9.03
CA TYR A 27 3.90 5.93 9.04
C TYR A 27 4.05 6.94 10.18
N SER A 28 4.57 6.53 11.33
CA SER A 28 4.80 7.45 12.44
C SER A 28 5.89 8.49 12.16
N GLN A 29 6.77 8.22 11.20
CA GLN A 29 7.86 9.11 10.82
C GLN A 29 7.51 10.05 9.65
N LEU A 30 6.32 9.91 9.05
CA LEU A 30 5.91 10.78 7.95
C LEU A 30 5.55 12.17 8.46
N ASP A 31 6.25 13.19 7.95
CA ASP A 31 5.93 14.58 8.25
C ASP A 31 4.55 14.95 7.72
N GLY A 32 3.73 15.58 8.55
CA GLY A 32 2.39 16.00 8.14
C GLY A 32 1.34 14.89 8.14
N PHE A 33 1.72 13.69 8.51
CA PHE A 33 0.79 12.57 8.64
C PHE A 33 0.36 12.43 10.11
N PRO A 34 -0.91 12.06 10.40
CA PRO A 34 -1.38 11.91 11.78
C PRO A 34 -0.52 10.93 12.58
N LYS A 35 -0.28 11.26 13.84
CA LYS A 35 0.50 10.43 14.75
C LYS A 35 -0.41 9.48 15.53
N LYS A 36 0.20 8.56 16.27
CA LYS A 36 -0.48 7.48 16.98
C LYS A 36 -1.54 7.99 17.96
N ASP A 37 -1.24 9.08 18.67
CA ASP A 37 -2.18 9.67 19.63
C ASP A 37 -3.34 10.39 18.94
N GLU A 38 -3.16 10.80 17.69
CA GLU A 38 -4.21 11.46 16.90
C GLU A 38 -5.16 10.44 16.23
N GLN A 39 -4.64 9.28 15.83
CA GLN A 39 -5.42 8.22 15.19
C GLN A 39 -5.02 6.84 15.71
N PRO A 40 -5.34 6.53 16.97
CA PRO A 40 -4.91 5.28 17.60
C PRO A 40 -5.46 4.03 16.90
N ASP A 41 -6.68 4.07 16.38
CA ASP A 41 -7.29 2.93 15.69
C ASP A 41 -6.55 2.60 14.40
N TYR A 42 -6.12 3.63 13.67
CA TYR A 42 -5.35 3.45 12.45
C TYR A 42 -4.03 2.72 12.74
N TYR A 43 -3.30 3.18 13.76
CA TYR A 43 -2.03 2.57 14.14
C TYR A 43 -2.21 1.18 14.73
N ASN A 44 -3.32 0.91 15.39
CA ASN A 44 -3.64 -0.43 15.84
C ASN A 44 -3.84 -1.37 14.65
N THR A 45 -4.49 -0.90 13.58
CA THR A 45 -4.63 -1.66 12.33
C THR A 45 -3.27 -1.95 11.71
N LEU A 46 -2.37 -0.95 11.68
CA LEU A 46 -1.01 -1.15 11.16
C LEU A 46 -0.26 -2.23 11.96
N ALA A 47 -0.30 -2.13 13.29
CA ALA A 47 0.40 -3.07 14.16
C ALA A 47 -0.11 -4.51 14.00
N ASN A 48 -1.39 -4.67 13.70
CA ASN A 48 -2.04 -5.98 13.56
C ASN A 48 -2.38 -6.29 12.10
N ILE A 49 -1.55 -5.83 11.19
CA ILE A 49 -1.84 -5.87 9.73
C ILE A 49 -2.12 -7.27 9.20
N GLY A 50 -1.55 -8.30 9.83
CA GLY A 50 -1.78 -9.68 9.39
C GLY A 50 -3.25 -10.10 9.41
N GLU A 51 -4.07 -9.48 10.25
CA GLU A 51 -5.49 -9.79 10.32
C GLU A 51 -6.25 -9.46 9.04
N ILE A 52 -5.76 -8.52 8.24
CA ILE A 52 -6.40 -8.12 7.00
C ILE A 52 -6.42 -9.26 5.97
N THR A 53 -5.49 -10.20 6.09
CA THR A 53 -5.42 -11.35 5.17
C THR A 53 -6.57 -12.33 5.32
N ARG A 54 -7.39 -12.18 6.36
CA ARG A 54 -8.59 -13.00 6.56
C ARG A 54 -9.72 -12.59 5.61
N LYS A 55 -9.65 -11.37 5.04
CA LYS A 55 -10.65 -10.90 4.09
C LYS A 55 -10.41 -11.54 2.72
N PRO A 56 -11.49 -11.91 2.00
CA PRO A 56 -11.31 -12.57 0.69
C PRO A 56 -10.61 -11.65 -0.31
N GLY A 57 -9.67 -12.23 -1.04
CA GLY A 57 -8.93 -11.50 -2.08
C GLY A 57 -7.91 -10.50 -1.57
N VAL A 58 -7.62 -10.48 -0.29
CA VAL A 58 -6.64 -9.56 0.31
C VAL A 58 -5.33 -10.31 0.54
N GLU A 59 -4.23 -9.73 0.06
CA GLU A 59 -2.90 -10.32 0.20
C GLU A 59 -1.94 -9.30 0.82
N LEU A 60 -1.19 -9.75 1.81
CA LEU A 60 -0.11 -8.96 2.39
C LEU A 60 1.19 -9.40 1.71
N LEU A 61 1.78 -8.49 0.93
CA LEU A 61 2.98 -8.76 0.15
C LEU A 61 4.19 -8.14 0.83
N VAL A 62 5.32 -8.84 0.77
CA VAL A 62 6.60 -8.33 1.28
C VAL A 62 7.64 -8.32 0.18
N ALA A 63 8.49 -7.30 0.22
CA ALA A 63 9.72 -7.27 -0.56
C ALA A 63 10.85 -7.76 0.35
N ILE A 64 11.61 -8.71 -0.13
CA ILE A 64 12.68 -9.34 0.66
C ILE A 64 14.00 -9.33 -0.11
N THR A 65 15.08 -9.35 0.66
CA THR A 65 16.44 -9.52 0.13
C THR A 65 16.69 -10.99 -0.21
N SER A 66 17.85 -11.27 -0.84
CA SER A 66 18.29 -12.65 -1.09
C SER A 66 18.45 -13.45 0.19
N GLU A 67 18.63 -12.79 1.33
CA GLU A 67 18.74 -13.42 2.66
C GLU A 67 17.37 -13.49 3.36
N GLU A 68 16.30 -13.22 2.64
CA GLU A 68 14.91 -13.22 3.12
C GLU A 68 14.62 -12.17 4.20
N LYS A 69 15.40 -11.11 4.25
CA LYS A 69 15.12 -9.98 5.15
C LYS A 69 14.03 -9.10 4.55
N ILE A 70 13.00 -8.78 5.34
CA ILE A 70 11.90 -7.92 4.92
C ILE A 70 12.38 -6.47 4.86
N VAL A 71 12.20 -5.82 3.70
CA VAL A 71 12.59 -4.43 3.47
C VAL A 71 11.43 -3.56 3.01
N GLY A 72 10.27 -4.14 2.78
CA GLY A 72 9.08 -3.40 2.40
C GLY A 72 7.85 -4.28 2.42
N ALA A 73 6.69 -3.64 2.39
CA ALA A 73 5.40 -4.34 2.40
C ALA A 73 4.32 -3.50 1.73
N VAL A 74 3.26 -4.16 1.29
CA VAL A 74 2.06 -3.52 0.74
C VAL A 74 0.89 -4.48 0.90
N VAL A 75 -0.31 -3.94 1.07
CA VAL A 75 -1.54 -4.74 1.09
C VAL A 75 -2.23 -4.62 -0.26
N TYR A 76 -2.48 -5.73 -0.92
CA TYR A 76 -3.16 -5.81 -2.20
C TYR A 76 -4.60 -6.28 -2.01
N PHE A 77 -5.53 -5.65 -2.72
CA PHE A 77 -6.96 -5.98 -2.71
C PHE A 77 -7.41 -6.34 -4.13
N ALA A 78 -7.77 -7.60 -4.33
CA ALA A 78 -8.29 -8.04 -5.63
C ALA A 78 -9.66 -7.45 -5.92
N ASP A 79 -10.43 -7.13 -4.87
CA ASP A 79 -11.77 -6.56 -4.94
C ASP A 79 -11.84 -5.32 -4.04
N MET A 80 -12.33 -4.22 -4.60
CA MET A 80 -12.41 -2.96 -3.87
C MET A 80 -13.40 -2.98 -2.70
N GLN A 81 -14.33 -3.94 -2.65
CA GLN A 81 -15.22 -4.09 -1.49
C GLN A 81 -14.44 -4.30 -0.19
N GLN A 82 -13.26 -4.89 -0.29
CA GLN A 82 -12.41 -5.18 0.87
C GLN A 82 -11.39 -4.07 1.17
N TYR A 83 -11.33 -3.05 0.33
CA TYR A 83 -10.31 -2.00 0.40
C TYR A 83 -10.33 -1.21 1.71
N GLY A 84 -11.52 -0.97 2.27
CA GLY A 84 -11.63 -0.42 3.62
C GLY A 84 -11.34 1.07 3.76
N SER A 85 -11.33 1.84 2.66
CA SER A 85 -11.15 3.29 2.74
C SER A 85 -12.47 4.01 2.95
N GLY A 86 -12.40 5.30 3.28
CA GLY A 86 -13.54 6.20 3.19
C GLY A 86 -13.84 6.57 1.74
N GLY A 87 -14.81 7.45 1.54
CA GLY A 87 -15.20 7.90 0.20
C GLY A 87 -15.89 6.80 -0.60
N THR A 88 -15.73 6.85 -1.91
CA THR A 88 -16.46 5.99 -2.85
C THR A 88 -15.65 4.84 -3.43
N ALA A 89 -14.37 4.74 -3.09
CA ALA A 89 -13.46 3.75 -3.68
C ALA A 89 -13.95 2.32 -3.49
N THR A 90 -14.57 2.01 -2.34
CA THR A 90 -15.06 0.66 -2.05
C THR A 90 -16.25 0.25 -2.90
N LYS A 91 -16.83 1.18 -3.65
CA LYS A 91 -17.94 0.94 -4.56
C LYS A 91 -17.49 0.71 -6.00
N GLU A 92 -16.20 0.86 -6.28
CA GLU A 92 -15.65 0.66 -7.61
C GLU A 92 -15.69 -0.82 -7.99
N GLN A 93 -16.14 -1.09 -9.22
CA GLN A 93 -16.23 -2.45 -9.75
C GLN A 93 -15.16 -2.69 -10.80
N ASN A 94 -14.82 -3.96 -11.02
CA ASN A 94 -13.77 -4.35 -11.95
C ASN A 94 -12.47 -3.61 -11.67
N ALA A 95 -12.16 -3.47 -10.38
CA ALA A 95 -11.02 -2.72 -9.90
C ALA A 95 -10.31 -3.48 -8.79
N SER A 96 -9.00 -3.39 -8.80
CA SER A 96 -8.14 -3.79 -7.67
C SER A 96 -7.57 -2.53 -7.04
N GLY A 97 -7.01 -2.68 -5.86
CA GLY A 97 -6.32 -1.57 -5.20
C GLY A 97 -5.20 -2.08 -4.33
N PHE A 98 -4.42 -1.16 -3.78
CA PHE A 98 -3.43 -1.49 -2.75
C PHE A 98 -3.31 -0.35 -1.77
N ARG A 99 -2.88 -0.67 -0.56
CA ARG A 99 -2.75 0.30 0.53
C ARG A 99 -1.54 -0.04 1.39
N LEU A 100 -1.16 0.94 2.20
CA LEU A 100 -0.17 0.73 3.26
C LEU A 100 1.18 0.29 2.71
N LEU A 101 1.57 0.90 1.58
CA LEU A 101 2.91 0.72 1.02
C LEU A 101 3.94 1.31 1.98
N ALA A 102 4.92 0.53 2.36
CA ALA A 102 5.99 0.97 3.23
C ALA A 102 7.32 0.35 2.81
N VAL A 103 8.38 1.14 2.86
CA VAL A 103 9.74 0.70 2.58
C VAL A 103 10.61 1.10 3.78
N ASP A 104 11.40 0.15 4.29
CA ASP A 104 12.33 0.41 5.39
C ASP A 104 13.27 1.56 4.97
N GLU A 105 13.47 2.52 5.87
CA GLU A 105 14.28 3.72 5.56
C GLU A 105 15.69 3.37 5.11
N LEU A 106 16.28 2.30 5.63
CA LEU A 106 17.61 1.85 5.26
C LEU A 106 17.68 1.27 3.84
N ALA A 107 16.54 0.93 3.26
CA ALA A 107 16.44 0.32 1.93
C ALA A 107 15.83 1.29 0.88
N ARG A 108 15.58 2.54 1.24
CA ARG A 108 15.00 3.52 0.32
C ARG A 108 15.96 3.87 -0.81
N GLY A 109 15.38 4.33 -1.93
CA GLY A 109 16.16 4.72 -3.10
C GLY A 109 16.64 3.56 -3.95
N GLN A 110 16.15 2.35 -3.71
CA GLN A 110 16.57 1.14 -4.42
C GLN A 110 15.47 0.50 -5.26
N GLY A 111 14.37 1.22 -5.48
CA GLY A 111 13.28 0.75 -6.34
C GLY A 111 12.30 -0.22 -5.70
N ILE A 112 12.34 -0.39 -4.38
CA ILE A 112 11.49 -1.35 -3.69
C ILE A 112 10.01 -0.94 -3.75
N GLY A 113 9.71 0.33 -3.55
CA GLY A 113 8.34 0.83 -3.65
C GLY A 113 7.75 0.60 -5.03
N LYS A 114 8.55 0.82 -6.07
CA LYS A 114 8.15 0.57 -7.45
C LYS A 114 7.94 -0.93 -7.71
N LEU A 115 8.81 -1.76 -7.16
CA LEU A 115 8.71 -3.21 -7.30
C LEU A 115 7.41 -3.73 -6.67
N LEU A 116 7.07 -3.28 -5.47
CA LEU A 116 5.82 -3.65 -4.79
C LEU A 116 4.61 -3.17 -5.58
N THR A 117 4.66 -1.93 -6.06
CA THR A 117 3.56 -1.33 -6.85
C THR A 117 3.34 -2.07 -8.16
N THR A 118 4.41 -2.36 -8.90
CA THR A 118 4.28 -3.08 -10.18
C THR A 118 3.81 -4.51 -9.98
N THR A 119 4.14 -5.13 -8.86
CA THR A 119 3.60 -6.45 -8.50
C THR A 119 2.09 -6.39 -8.30
N CYS A 120 1.58 -5.36 -7.63
CA CYS A 120 0.14 -5.16 -7.46
C CYS A 120 -0.56 -4.93 -8.80
N ILE A 121 0.05 -4.14 -9.69
CA ILE A 121 -0.50 -3.90 -11.03
C ILE A 121 -0.58 -5.22 -11.82
N LYS A 122 0.45 -6.03 -11.75
CA LYS A 122 0.48 -7.33 -12.41
C LYS A 122 -0.65 -8.24 -11.89
N LYS A 123 -0.84 -8.28 -10.57
CA LYS A 123 -1.92 -9.07 -9.96
C LYS A 123 -3.30 -8.59 -10.42
N ALA A 124 -3.49 -7.28 -10.53
CA ALA A 124 -4.75 -6.71 -11.00
C ALA A 124 -5.05 -7.17 -12.44
N LYS A 125 -4.04 -7.21 -13.29
CA LYS A 125 -4.18 -7.72 -14.66
C LYS A 125 -4.51 -9.21 -14.67
N GLU A 126 -3.86 -9.99 -13.82
CA GLU A 126 -4.12 -11.42 -13.69
C GLU A 126 -5.54 -11.72 -13.21
N HIS A 127 -6.12 -10.81 -12.39
CA HIS A 127 -7.51 -10.90 -11.95
C HIS A 127 -8.51 -10.34 -12.95
N ASN A 128 -8.04 -9.92 -14.12
CA ASN A 128 -8.88 -9.36 -15.22
C ASN A 128 -9.62 -8.09 -14.80
N ASN A 129 -9.08 -7.32 -13.87
CA ASN A 129 -9.66 -6.03 -13.50
C ASN A 129 -9.32 -4.97 -14.55
N ALA A 130 -10.23 -4.01 -14.71
CA ALA A 130 -10.08 -2.96 -15.73
C ALA A 130 -9.20 -1.82 -15.23
N GLN A 131 -9.02 -1.69 -13.92
CA GLN A 131 -8.30 -0.55 -13.33
C GLN A 131 -7.74 -0.89 -11.96
N VAL A 132 -6.77 -0.08 -11.54
CA VAL A 132 -6.25 -0.07 -10.17
C VAL A 132 -6.63 1.26 -9.53
N VAL A 133 -7.19 1.22 -8.33
CA VAL A 133 -7.61 2.40 -7.57
C VAL A 133 -6.78 2.48 -6.30
N ILE A 134 -6.19 3.65 -6.05
CA ILE A 134 -5.38 3.88 -4.86
C ILE A 134 -5.62 5.27 -4.29
N HIS A 135 -5.10 5.49 -3.09
CA HIS A 135 -5.09 6.80 -2.44
C HIS A 135 -3.69 7.15 -1.98
N SER A 136 -3.43 8.44 -1.86
CA SER A 136 -2.20 8.96 -1.28
C SER A 136 -2.49 10.28 -0.57
N THR A 137 -1.49 10.79 0.14
CA THR A 137 -1.58 12.07 0.84
C THR A 137 -0.42 12.97 0.43
N LYS A 138 -0.53 14.26 0.76
CA LYS A 138 0.57 15.20 0.48
C LYS A 138 1.85 14.87 1.24
N SER A 139 1.74 14.12 2.34
CA SER A 139 2.91 13.64 3.09
C SER A 139 3.75 12.63 2.32
N MET A 140 3.20 12.05 1.27
CA MET A 140 3.79 10.93 0.53
C MET A 140 4.21 11.33 -0.89
N GLN A 141 4.88 12.48 -1.04
CA GLN A 141 5.19 13.02 -2.36
C GLN A 141 6.07 12.12 -3.24
N LEU A 142 6.99 11.38 -2.64
CA LEU A 142 7.83 10.45 -3.41
C LEU A 142 6.99 9.33 -4.00
N ALA A 143 6.07 8.76 -3.21
CA ALA A 143 5.15 7.74 -3.70
C ALA A 143 4.22 8.31 -4.76
N TRP A 144 3.69 9.51 -4.54
CA TRP A 144 2.83 10.21 -5.50
C TRP A 144 3.50 10.33 -6.87
N LYS A 145 4.75 10.82 -6.89
CA LYS A 145 5.51 10.95 -8.14
C LYS A 145 5.77 9.61 -8.81
N MET A 146 6.06 8.60 -8.02
CA MET A 146 6.27 7.25 -8.53
C MET A 146 4.99 6.70 -9.18
N TYR A 147 3.82 6.90 -8.55
CA TYR A 147 2.55 6.48 -9.12
C TYR A 147 2.29 7.19 -10.44
N GLU A 148 2.50 8.49 -10.50
CA GLU A 148 2.32 9.25 -11.76
C GLU A 148 3.25 8.74 -12.85
N SER A 149 4.49 8.39 -12.51
CA SER A 149 5.45 7.85 -13.48
C SER A 149 5.02 6.49 -14.04
N LEU A 150 4.16 5.76 -13.32
CA LEU A 150 3.63 4.46 -13.74
C LEU A 150 2.31 4.60 -14.51
N GLY A 151 1.81 5.81 -14.69
CA GLY A 151 0.58 6.06 -15.44
C GLY A 151 -0.66 6.33 -14.58
N PHE A 152 -0.53 6.31 -13.26
CA PHE A 152 -1.65 6.72 -12.40
C PHE A 152 -1.95 8.19 -12.59
N TYR A 153 -3.23 8.55 -12.60
CA TYR A 153 -3.68 9.93 -12.70
C TYR A 153 -4.67 10.25 -11.57
N ARG A 154 -4.72 11.53 -11.20
CA ARG A 154 -5.64 12.00 -10.17
C ARG A 154 -7.08 11.76 -10.58
N SER A 155 -7.88 11.29 -9.64
CA SER A 155 -9.31 11.05 -9.83
C SER A 155 -10.05 11.66 -8.63
N ILE A 156 -10.53 12.87 -8.81
CA ILE A 156 -11.11 13.69 -7.72
C ILE A 156 -12.32 13.03 -7.07
N ASP A 157 -13.07 12.26 -7.83
CA ASP A 157 -14.23 11.52 -7.33
C ASP A 157 -13.91 10.54 -6.21
N LEU A 158 -12.65 10.13 -6.10
CA LEU A 158 -12.18 9.21 -5.07
C LEU A 158 -11.67 9.91 -3.80
N ASP A 159 -11.51 11.21 -3.84
CA ASP A 159 -10.98 11.98 -2.71
C ASP A 159 -11.91 11.91 -1.50
N PHE A 160 -11.34 11.91 -0.31
CA PHE A 160 -12.12 11.98 0.92
C PHE A 160 -11.29 12.58 2.05
N LEU A 161 -11.95 12.83 3.18
CA LEU A 161 -11.29 13.29 4.40
C LEU A 161 -11.27 12.15 5.41
N GLN A 162 -10.09 11.88 5.96
CA GLN A 162 -9.91 10.98 7.10
C GLN A 162 -9.66 11.86 8.30
N GLY A 163 -10.75 12.18 9.05
CA GLY A 163 -10.68 13.28 9.99
C GLY A 163 -10.41 14.59 9.25
N GLU A 164 -9.31 15.26 9.57
CA GLU A 164 -8.89 16.48 8.87
C GLU A 164 -7.88 16.21 7.75
N LEU A 165 -7.41 14.98 7.64
CA LEU A 165 -6.42 14.59 6.63
C LEU A 165 -7.09 14.47 5.28
N GLN A 166 -6.60 15.24 4.30
CA GLN A 166 -7.02 15.12 2.90
C GLN A 166 -6.38 13.89 2.27
N VAL A 167 -7.21 13.02 1.71
CA VAL A 167 -6.76 11.79 1.04
C VAL A 167 -7.17 11.88 -0.42
N PHE A 168 -6.18 11.75 -1.30
CA PHE A 168 -6.33 11.98 -2.75
C PHE A 168 -6.35 10.66 -3.51
N GLY A 169 -7.33 10.51 -4.39
CA GLY A 169 -7.51 9.31 -5.19
C GLY A 169 -6.79 9.34 -6.52
N PHE A 170 -6.39 8.16 -6.95
CA PHE A 170 -5.71 7.94 -8.23
C PHE A 170 -6.25 6.70 -8.91
N ARG A 171 -6.22 6.68 -10.24
CA ARG A 171 -6.61 5.53 -11.06
C ARG A 171 -5.52 5.20 -12.07
N LEU A 172 -5.40 3.92 -12.37
CA LEU A 172 -4.60 3.44 -13.49
C LEU A 172 -5.49 2.54 -14.34
N GLN A 173 -5.65 2.87 -15.61
CA GLN A 173 -6.37 2.00 -16.55
C GLN A 173 -5.46 0.88 -17.00
N LEU A 174 -5.97 -0.34 -17.02
CA LEU A 174 -5.22 -1.53 -17.40
C LEU A 174 -5.46 -1.94 -18.83
#